data_968435cde2dac4bade543b50f3a6be4e
#
_entry.id   968435cde2dac4bade543b50f3a6be4e
#
_cell.length_a   1.000
_cell.length_b   1.000
_cell.length_c   1.000
_cell.angle_alpha   90.00
_cell.angle_beta   90.00
_cell.angle_gamma   90.00
#
_symmetry.space_group_name_H-M   'P 1'
#
loop_
_entity.id
_entity.type
_entity.pdbx_description
1 polymer ?
#
loop_
_entity_poly.entity_id
_entity_poly.type
_entity_poly.pdbx_seq_one_letter_code
_entity_poly.pdbx_strand_id
1 'polypeptide(L)'
;MNEHFVSFIDDIWNKFPTFKEIKNTDLTDHNVLWALDEYRKANYVNFKTGKKELYRLSILIENYAVKHNTPLLATFETEARYKYVEERYREILEKISHAWIIGNFNNPELAPHPPSSAEVISCDGTNISPMWIVVTKDDNGPFGLVAEDIGDHEYRGFFTSNSDILSKVIEDINEQLKIKITI
;
A
#
# COMPACT_ATOMS: atom_id res chain seq x y z
N MET A 1 15.72 -27.04 -6.88
CA MET A 1 16.25 -26.07 -5.90
C MET A 1 15.09 -25.19 -5.47
N ASN A 2 14.65 -25.38 -4.24
CA ASN A 2 13.56 -24.58 -3.73
C ASN A 2 14.10 -23.22 -3.30
N GLU A 3 14.03 -22.26 -4.18
CA GLU A 3 14.20 -20.90 -3.75
C GLU A 3 13.02 -20.55 -2.85
N HIS A 4 13.27 -20.43 -1.57
CA HIS A 4 12.30 -19.90 -0.64
C HIS A 4 12.16 -18.41 -0.90
N PHE A 5 11.19 -18.05 -1.74
CA PHE A 5 10.78 -16.66 -1.82
C PHE A 5 10.15 -16.27 -0.50
N VAL A 6 10.91 -15.56 0.33
CA VAL A 6 10.32 -14.89 1.49
C VAL A 6 9.40 -13.81 0.95
N SER A 7 8.12 -13.84 1.31
CA SER A 7 7.19 -12.80 0.91
C SER A 7 7.60 -11.47 1.52
N PHE A 8 7.29 -10.39 0.83
CA PHE A 8 7.59 -9.04 1.32
C PHE A 8 7.03 -8.81 2.72
N ILE A 9 5.76 -9.17 2.93
CA ILE A 9 5.11 -8.95 4.23
C ILE A 9 5.69 -9.83 5.34
N ASP A 10 6.04 -11.06 5.03
CA ASP A 10 6.69 -11.94 6.02
C ASP A 10 8.05 -11.39 6.44
N ASP A 11 8.77 -10.79 5.52
CA ASP A 11 10.06 -10.15 5.81
C ASP A 11 9.88 -8.99 6.80
N ILE A 12 8.83 -8.19 6.63
CA ILE A 12 8.48 -7.13 7.58
C ILE A 12 8.11 -7.73 8.94
N TRP A 13 7.20 -8.71 8.97
CA TRP A 13 6.78 -9.34 10.23
C TRP A 13 7.92 -10.04 10.97
N ASN A 14 8.90 -10.60 10.25
CA ASN A 14 10.05 -11.23 10.88
C ASN A 14 10.90 -10.22 11.68
N LYS A 15 10.87 -8.95 11.31
CA LYS A 15 11.55 -7.89 12.05
C LYS A 15 10.72 -7.31 13.18
N PHE A 16 9.40 -7.52 13.13
CA PHE A 16 8.44 -7.04 14.12
C PHE A 16 7.49 -8.18 14.52
N PRO A 17 8.02 -9.29 15.07
CA PRO A 17 7.24 -10.53 15.23
C PRO A 17 6.05 -10.41 16.18
N THR A 18 6.11 -9.51 17.16
CA THR A 18 5.00 -9.29 18.09
C THR A 18 3.76 -8.74 17.37
N PHE A 19 3.92 -7.99 16.30
CA PHE A 19 2.80 -7.45 15.53
C PHE A 19 2.11 -8.51 14.68
N LYS A 20 2.86 -9.50 14.19
CA LYS A 20 2.28 -10.62 13.44
C LYS A 20 1.27 -11.41 14.28
N GLU A 21 1.50 -11.53 15.57
CA GLU A 21 0.68 -12.31 16.51
C GLU A 21 -0.61 -11.61 16.91
N ILE A 22 -0.76 -10.33 16.60
CA ILE A 22 -1.99 -9.59 16.89
C ILE A 22 -3.13 -10.21 16.10
N LYS A 23 -4.24 -10.52 16.78
CA LYS A 23 -5.42 -11.12 16.17
C LYS A 23 -5.96 -10.25 15.03
N ASN A 24 -6.36 -10.89 13.92
CA ASN A 24 -6.98 -10.19 12.81
C ASN A 24 -8.27 -9.50 13.23
N THR A 25 -8.43 -8.26 12.77
CA THR A 25 -9.68 -7.53 12.87
C THR A 25 -10.55 -7.86 11.67
N ASP A 26 -11.83 -8.09 11.90
CA ASP A 26 -12.79 -8.33 10.82
C ASP A 26 -13.21 -6.99 10.18
N LEU A 27 -12.70 -6.73 8.98
CA LEU A 27 -13.01 -5.51 8.22
C LEU A 27 -14.39 -5.55 7.56
N THR A 28 -15.06 -6.70 7.60
CA THR A 28 -16.40 -6.87 7.03
C THR A 28 -17.51 -6.62 8.05
N ASP A 29 -17.17 -6.32 9.30
CA ASP A 29 -18.16 -6.10 10.35
C ASP A 29 -19.02 -4.86 10.02
N HIS A 30 -20.27 -5.12 9.64
CA HIS A 30 -21.22 -4.09 9.26
C HIS A 30 -21.71 -3.23 10.41
N ASN A 31 -21.48 -3.65 11.66
CA ASN A 31 -21.86 -2.90 12.85
C ASN A 31 -20.85 -1.80 13.18
N VAL A 32 -19.64 -1.89 12.65
CA VAL A 32 -18.58 -0.92 12.89
C VAL A 32 -17.88 -0.60 11.57
N LEU A 33 -18.39 0.41 10.87
CA LEU A 33 -17.68 0.98 9.72
C LEU A 33 -16.59 1.91 10.25
N TRP A 34 -15.37 1.43 10.27
CA TRP A 34 -14.25 2.23 10.73
C TRP A 34 -13.95 3.38 9.75
N ALA A 35 -13.91 4.59 10.31
CA ALA A 35 -13.32 5.73 9.64
C ALA A 35 -11.79 5.70 9.77
N LEU A 36 -11.10 6.52 9.01
CA LEU A 36 -9.63 6.56 9.05
C LEU A 36 -9.09 6.84 10.45
N ASP A 37 -9.73 7.72 11.22
CA ASP A 37 -9.31 8.07 12.57
C ASP A 37 -9.31 6.87 13.52
N GLU A 38 -10.22 5.93 13.34
CA GLU A 38 -10.30 4.73 14.18
C GLU A 38 -9.11 3.80 13.90
N TYR A 39 -8.72 3.65 12.63
CA TYR A 39 -7.49 2.93 12.27
C TYR A 39 -6.26 3.61 12.86
N ARG A 40 -6.17 4.92 12.77
CA ARG A 40 -5.03 5.68 13.30
C ARG A 40 -4.93 5.61 14.81
N LYS A 41 -6.05 5.64 15.52
CA LYS A 41 -6.10 5.47 16.98
C LYS A 41 -5.68 4.08 17.41
N ALA A 42 -6.05 3.05 16.64
CA ALA A 42 -5.63 1.68 16.90
C ALA A 42 -4.12 1.50 16.70
N ASN A 43 -3.50 2.34 15.89
CA ASN A 43 -2.09 2.38 15.55
C ASN A 43 -1.58 1.16 14.77
N TYR A 44 -2.10 -0.03 15.02
CA TYR A 44 -1.77 -1.24 14.29
C TYR A 44 -2.95 -2.20 14.27
N VAL A 45 -3.31 -2.68 13.09
CA VAL A 45 -4.43 -3.60 12.88
C VAL A 45 -4.03 -4.65 11.85
N ASN A 46 -4.03 -5.92 12.23
CA ASN A 46 -3.88 -7.02 11.26
C ASN A 46 -5.25 -7.38 10.67
N PHE A 47 -5.23 -7.85 9.43
CA PHE A 47 -6.44 -8.34 8.77
C PHE A 47 -6.13 -9.44 7.74
N LYS A 48 -7.15 -10.23 7.46
CA LYS A 48 -7.25 -11.10 6.31
C LYS A 48 -8.62 -10.83 5.70
N THR A 49 -8.66 -10.29 4.49
CA THR A 49 -9.87 -9.70 3.97
C THR A 49 -9.97 -9.78 2.44
N GLY A 50 -11.11 -9.38 1.92
CA GLY A 50 -11.35 -9.32 0.49
C GLY A 50 -10.93 -8.01 -0.15
N LYS A 51 -10.98 -7.99 -1.47
CA LYS A 51 -10.62 -6.85 -2.30
C LYS A 51 -11.48 -5.61 -2.01
N LYS A 52 -12.77 -5.83 -1.76
CA LYS A 52 -13.73 -4.75 -1.49
C LYS A 52 -13.36 -3.93 -0.25
N GLU A 53 -12.97 -4.61 0.81
CA GLU A 53 -12.60 -3.98 2.08
C GLU A 53 -11.29 -3.22 1.94
N LEU A 54 -10.32 -3.78 1.22
CA LEU A 54 -9.06 -3.08 0.94
C LEU A 54 -9.26 -1.87 0.06
N TYR A 55 -10.11 -1.97 -0.94
CA TYR A 55 -10.44 -0.83 -1.79
C TYR A 55 -11.01 0.32 -0.97
N ARG A 56 -11.94 0.01 -0.06
CA ARG A 56 -12.53 1.00 0.85
C ARG A 56 -11.47 1.65 1.75
N LEU A 57 -10.58 0.85 2.33
CA LEU A 57 -9.49 1.37 3.17
C LEU A 57 -8.54 2.24 2.36
N SER A 58 -8.19 1.81 1.14
CA SER A 58 -7.35 2.60 0.23
C SER A 58 -7.95 3.98 -0.03
N ILE A 59 -9.26 4.05 -0.29
CA ILE A 59 -9.97 5.31 -0.53
C ILE A 59 -9.86 6.25 0.66
N LEU A 60 -9.96 5.75 1.89
CA LEU A 60 -9.80 6.56 3.09
C LEU A 60 -8.43 7.24 3.15
N ILE A 61 -7.37 6.49 2.84
CA ILE A 61 -6.00 6.99 2.85
C ILE A 61 -5.78 7.99 1.70
N GLU A 62 -6.24 7.64 0.51
CA GLU A 62 -6.14 8.49 -0.68
C GLU A 62 -6.87 9.82 -0.51
N ASN A 63 -8.07 9.78 0.06
CA ASN A 63 -8.83 10.99 0.34
C ASN A 63 -8.13 11.90 1.34
N TYR A 64 -7.46 11.33 2.33
CA TYR A 64 -6.63 12.09 3.26
C TYR A 64 -5.50 12.80 2.52
N ALA A 65 -4.77 12.09 1.66
CA ALA A 65 -3.68 12.66 0.89
C ALA A 65 -4.14 13.83 0.03
N VAL A 66 -5.27 13.70 -0.64
CA VAL A 66 -5.86 14.77 -1.47
C VAL A 66 -6.26 15.98 -0.62
N LYS A 67 -6.94 15.73 0.49
CA LYS A 67 -7.44 16.80 1.37
C LYS A 67 -6.30 17.63 1.97
N HIS A 68 -5.21 16.99 2.32
CA HIS A 68 -4.09 17.63 3.01
C HIS A 68 -2.87 17.89 2.11
N ASN A 69 -2.96 17.53 0.84
CA ASN A 69 -1.85 17.61 -0.12
C ASN A 69 -0.58 16.96 0.41
N THR A 70 -0.69 15.69 0.79
CA THR A 70 0.45 14.91 1.30
C THR A 70 0.93 13.93 0.23
N PRO A 71 2.23 13.53 0.27
CA PRO A 71 2.74 12.55 -0.67
C PRO A 71 2.03 11.20 -0.56
N LEU A 72 1.95 10.46 -1.66
CA LEU A 72 1.26 9.19 -1.72
C LEU A 72 2.15 8.11 -2.36
N LEU A 73 2.31 7.00 -1.66
CA LEU A 73 2.88 5.77 -2.19
C LEU A 73 1.74 4.79 -2.45
N ALA A 74 1.62 4.33 -3.68
CA ALA A 74 0.59 3.37 -4.05
C ALA A 74 1.17 2.26 -4.94
N THR A 75 0.92 1.00 -4.57
CA THR A 75 1.32 -0.13 -5.40
C THR A 75 0.10 -0.80 -6.02
N PHE A 76 0.26 -1.18 -7.28
CA PHE A 76 -0.74 -1.90 -8.06
C PHE A 76 -0.09 -3.16 -8.61
N GLU A 77 -0.65 -4.28 -8.36
CA GLU A 77 -0.06 -5.55 -8.76
C GLU A 77 0.22 -5.63 -10.26
N THR A 78 -0.70 -5.14 -11.09
CA THR A 78 -0.61 -5.21 -12.55
C THR A 78 -1.12 -3.94 -13.22
N GLU A 79 -0.83 -3.79 -14.54
CA GLU A 79 -1.42 -2.72 -15.36
C GLU A 79 -2.95 -2.76 -15.32
N ALA A 80 -3.54 -3.93 -15.35
CA ALA A 80 -4.99 -4.09 -15.34
C ALA A 80 -5.61 -3.52 -14.06
N ARG A 81 -4.95 -3.68 -12.92
CA ARG A 81 -5.36 -3.08 -11.64
C ARG A 81 -5.31 -1.57 -11.70
N TYR A 82 -4.23 -1.02 -12.20
CA TYR A 82 -4.09 0.42 -12.35
C TYR A 82 -5.14 0.97 -13.32
N LYS A 83 -5.37 0.32 -14.45
CA LYS A 83 -6.38 0.70 -15.43
C LYS A 83 -7.77 0.83 -14.83
N TYR A 84 -8.11 -0.05 -13.92
CA TYR A 84 -9.40 -0.03 -13.23
C TYR A 84 -9.62 1.25 -12.42
N VAL A 85 -8.56 1.82 -11.86
CA VAL A 85 -8.62 3.02 -11.01
C VAL A 85 -7.95 4.24 -11.66
N GLU A 86 -7.54 4.14 -12.92
CA GLU A 86 -6.73 5.16 -13.61
C GLU A 86 -7.41 6.54 -13.60
N GLU A 87 -8.71 6.61 -13.88
CA GLU A 87 -9.43 7.86 -13.90
C GLU A 87 -9.45 8.55 -12.54
N ARG A 88 -9.69 7.79 -11.48
CA ARG A 88 -9.62 8.30 -10.11
C ARG A 88 -8.20 8.77 -9.76
N TYR A 89 -7.19 7.99 -10.11
CA TYR A 89 -5.80 8.36 -9.84
C TYR A 89 -5.35 9.58 -10.62
N ARG A 90 -5.84 9.78 -11.82
CA ARG A 90 -5.56 11.01 -12.56
C ARG A 90 -6.04 12.24 -11.78
N GLU A 91 -7.23 12.20 -11.21
CA GLU A 91 -7.75 13.27 -10.37
C GLU A 91 -6.94 13.47 -9.09
N ILE A 92 -6.56 12.37 -8.41
CA ILE A 92 -5.73 12.42 -7.21
C ILE A 92 -4.38 13.09 -7.52
N LEU A 93 -3.73 12.65 -8.59
CA LEU A 93 -2.39 13.10 -8.94
C LEU A 93 -2.33 14.56 -9.39
N GLU A 94 -3.45 15.13 -9.81
CA GLU A 94 -3.55 16.57 -10.10
C GLU A 94 -3.60 17.41 -8.82
N LYS A 95 -3.96 16.81 -7.68
CA LYS A 95 -4.21 17.51 -6.43
C LYS A 95 -3.10 17.37 -5.40
N ILE A 96 -2.18 16.43 -5.59
CA ILE A 96 -1.08 16.20 -4.66
C ILE A 96 0.27 16.56 -5.31
N SER A 97 1.24 16.93 -4.48
CA SER A 97 2.53 17.43 -4.96
C SER A 97 3.47 16.32 -5.41
N HIS A 98 3.36 15.13 -4.85
CA HIS A 98 4.26 14.03 -5.17
C HIS A 98 3.61 12.67 -4.92
N ALA A 99 3.87 11.71 -5.84
CA ALA A 99 3.42 10.33 -5.68
C ALA A 99 4.41 9.35 -6.31
N TRP A 100 4.43 8.14 -5.76
CA TRP A 100 5.13 7.00 -6.33
C TRP A 100 4.10 5.94 -6.66
N ILE A 101 4.04 5.55 -7.94
CA ILE A 101 3.13 4.54 -8.47
C ILE A 101 3.94 3.33 -8.89
N ILE A 102 3.75 2.23 -8.19
CA ILE A 102 4.54 1.02 -8.36
C ILE A 102 3.61 -0.13 -8.77
N GLY A 103 4.03 -0.91 -9.74
CA GLY A 103 3.30 -2.09 -10.17
C GLY A 103 4.12 -2.94 -11.11
N ASN A 104 3.62 -4.12 -11.40
CA ASN A 104 4.24 -5.01 -12.37
C ASN A 104 3.85 -4.54 -13.78
N PHE A 105 4.50 -3.47 -14.24
CA PHE A 105 4.22 -2.78 -15.49
C PHE A 105 5.13 -3.32 -16.59
N ASN A 106 4.77 -4.48 -17.14
CA ASN A 106 5.58 -5.20 -18.14
C ASN A 106 5.43 -4.64 -19.55
N ASN A 107 4.31 -4.01 -19.84
CA ASN A 107 4.02 -3.47 -21.16
C ASN A 107 4.11 -1.94 -21.12
N PRO A 108 5.15 -1.33 -21.74
CA PRO A 108 5.31 0.12 -21.75
C PRO A 108 4.13 0.87 -22.38
N GLU A 109 3.40 0.24 -23.32
CA GLU A 109 2.23 0.85 -23.96
C GLU A 109 1.04 0.95 -23.02
N LEU A 110 0.97 0.07 -22.02
CA LEU A 110 -0.09 0.04 -21.01
C LEU A 110 0.35 0.68 -19.70
N ALA A 111 1.60 1.07 -19.59
CA ALA A 111 2.10 1.74 -18.38
C ALA A 111 1.36 3.04 -18.14
N PRO A 112 1.12 3.40 -16.87
CA PRO A 112 0.48 4.66 -16.55
C PRO A 112 1.24 5.87 -17.08
N HIS A 113 0.51 6.85 -17.59
CA HIS A 113 1.06 8.15 -17.99
C HIS A 113 0.47 9.23 -17.07
N PRO A 114 0.93 9.31 -15.83
CA PRO A 114 0.38 10.24 -14.85
C PRO A 114 0.87 11.67 -15.10
N PRO A 115 0.25 12.67 -14.43
CA PRO A 115 0.83 13.99 -14.31
C PRO A 115 2.25 13.96 -13.77
N SER A 116 3.01 15.04 -14.00
CA SER A 116 4.43 15.15 -13.63
C SER A 116 4.73 15.04 -12.14
N SER A 117 3.71 15.14 -11.28
CA SER A 117 3.84 14.94 -9.83
C SER A 117 4.16 13.49 -9.44
N ALA A 118 3.91 12.52 -10.34
CA ALA A 118 4.06 11.11 -10.04
C ALA A 118 5.25 10.48 -10.77
N GLU A 119 5.96 9.63 -10.03
CA GLU A 119 6.97 8.73 -10.58
C GLU A 119 6.33 7.34 -10.75
N VAL A 120 6.48 6.73 -11.91
CA VAL A 120 5.98 5.38 -12.20
C VAL A 120 7.15 4.41 -12.26
N ILE A 121 7.10 3.37 -11.45
CA ILE A 121 8.20 2.42 -11.28
C ILE A 121 7.67 0.99 -11.42
N SER A 122 8.35 0.16 -12.22
CA SER A 122 8.02 -1.26 -12.31
C SER A 122 8.67 -2.05 -11.18
N CYS A 123 7.89 -2.93 -10.55
CA CYS A 123 8.38 -3.87 -9.55
C CYS A 123 8.49 -5.30 -10.10
N ASP A 124 8.52 -5.45 -11.40
CA ASP A 124 8.64 -6.75 -12.06
C ASP A 124 9.84 -7.53 -11.53
N GLY A 125 9.63 -8.82 -11.28
CA GLY A 125 10.67 -9.72 -10.79
C GLY A 125 11.01 -9.56 -9.30
N THR A 126 10.27 -8.75 -8.56
CA THR A 126 10.47 -8.58 -7.12
C THR A 126 9.32 -9.16 -6.32
N ASN A 127 9.52 -9.32 -5.00
CA ASN A 127 8.45 -9.74 -4.09
C ASN A 127 7.44 -8.63 -3.77
N ILE A 128 7.61 -7.43 -4.35
CA ILE A 128 6.65 -6.35 -4.26
C ILE A 128 5.48 -6.57 -5.23
N SER A 129 5.65 -7.42 -6.25
CA SER A 129 4.62 -7.67 -7.27
C SER A 129 3.24 -8.05 -6.72
N PRO A 130 3.10 -8.89 -5.67
CA PRO A 130 1.78 -9.23 -5.13
C PRO A 130 1.26 -8.22 -4.08
N MET A 131 1.96 -7.11 -3.89
CA MET A 131 1.63 -6.19 -2.79
C MET A 131 0.61 -5.14 -3.19
N TRP A 132 -0.27 -4.85 -2.25
CA TRP A 132 -1.17 -3.72 -2.27
C TRP A 132 -0.80 -2.83 -1.09
N ILE A 133 -0.10 -1.75 -1.39
CA ILE A 133 0.42 -0.81 -0.40
C ILE A 133 -0.12 0.58 -0.72
N VAL A 134 -0.68 1.25 0.27
CA VAL A 134 -1.12 2.65 0.14
C VAL A 134 -0.68 3.38 1.41
N VAL A 135 0.26 4.30 1.27
CA VAL A 135 0.85 5.02 2.39
C VAL A 135 0.91 6.50 2.08
N THR A 136 0.50 7.31 3.05
CA THR A 136 0.69 8.76 3.07
C THR A 136 1.29 9.16 4.41
N LYS A 137 1.25 10.43 4.74
CA LYS A 137 1.74 10.92 6.04
C LYS A 137 0.92 12.06 6.57
N ASP A 138 1.04 12.29 7.87
CA ASP A 138 0.62 13.50 8.54
C ASP A 138 1.82 14.15 9.26
N ASP A 139 1.56 15.13 10.13
CA ASP A 139 2.63 15.81 10.88
C ASP A 139 3.35 14.88 11.87
N ASN A 140 2.74 13.77 12.23
CA ASN A 140 3.31 12.79 13.16
C ASN A 140 4.09 11.67 12.46
N GLY A 141 4.01 11.57 11.14
CA GLY A 141 4.71 10.57 10.37
C GLY A 141 3.81 9.80 9.40
N PRO A 142 4.33 8.72 8.78
CA PRO A 142 3.59 7.94 7.80
C PRO A 142 2.50 7.08 8.44
N PHE A 143 1.45 6.80 7.68
CA PHE A 143 0.45 5.79 7.99
C PHE A 143 -0.12 5.21 6.71
N GLY A 144 -0.61 3.98 6.80
CA GLY A 144 -1.23 3.35 5.64
C GLY A 144 -1.41 1.86 5.77
N LEU A 145 -1.80 1.25 4.66
CA LEU A 145 -1.99 -0.18 4.57
C LEU A 145 -0.88 -0.87 3.79
N VAL A 146 -0.58 -2.09 4.22
CA VAL A 146 0.36 -2.99 3.56
C VAL A 146 -0.30 -4.36 3.51
N ALA A 147 -0.62 -4.84 2.31
CA ALA A 147 -1.32 -6.10 2.13
C ALA A 147 -0.72 -6.92 0.98
N GLU A 148 -0.86 -8.24 1.07
CA GLU A 148 -0.36 -9.19 0.09
C GLU A 148 -1.52 -10.00 -0.46
N ASP A 149 -1.56 -10.12 -1.79
CA ASP A 149 -2.47 -11.04 -2.48
C ASP A 149 -2.06 -12.48 -2.18
N ILE A 150 -2.94 -13.25 -1.55
CA ILE A 150 -2.70 -14.64 -1.21
C ILE A 150 -3.52 -15.63 -2.07
N GLY A 151 -4.13 -15.13 -3.14
CA GLY A 151 -4.98 -15.91 -4.02
C GLY A 151 -6.45 -15.92 -3.62
N ASP A 152 -7.32 -16.37 -4.51
CA ASP A 152 -8.76 -16.50 -4.28
C ASP A 152 -9.45 -15.18 -3.85
N HIS A 153 -8.95 -14.06 -4.37
CA HIS A 153 -9.46 -12.72 -4.03
C HIS A 153 -9.32 -12.35 -2.56
N GLU A 154 -8.38 -13.00 -1.86
CA GLU A 154 -8.05 -12.71 -0.47
C GLU A 154 -6.71 -12.00 -0.34
N TYR A 155 -6.61 -11.18 0.68
CA TYR A 155 -5.42 -10.42 1.05
C TYR A 155 -5.16 -10.56 2.54
N ARG A 156 -3.90 -10.64 2.91
CA ARG A 156 -3.47 -10.57 4.31
C ARG A 156 -2.56 -9.37 4.50
N GLY A 157 -2.65 -8.73 5.63
CA GLY A 157 -1.80 -7.56 5.87
C GLY A 157 -2.16 -6.79 7.11
N PHE A 158 -1.79 -5.53 7.09
CA PHE A 158 -2.02 -4.66 8.23
C PHE A 158 -2.22 -3.21 7.79
N PHE A 159 -2.91 -2.45 8.65
CA PHE A 159 -2.84 -0.99 8.67
C PHE A 159 -1.98 -0.58 9.86
N THR A 160 -1.14 0.42 9.70
CA THR A 160 -0.36 0.95 10.81
C THR A 160 -0.03 2.43 10.64
N SER A 161 0.11 3.11 11.76
CA SER A 161 0.75 4.42 11.89
C SER A 161 2.07 4.33 12.69
N ASN A 162 2.58 3.12 12.90
CA ASN A 162 3.87 2.91 13.53
C ASN A 162 4.99 3.27 12.56
N SER A 163 5.75 4.32 12.88
CA SER A 163 6.81 4.83 12.01
C SER A 163 7.94 3.84 11.76
N ASP A 164 8.28 3.01 12.75
CA ASP A 164 9.37 2.04 12.61
C ASP A 164 9.01 0.97 11.58
N ILE A 165 7.78 0.48 11.61
CA ILE A 165 7.30 -0.53 10.66
C ILE A 165 7.26 0.06 9.25
N LEU A 166 6.66 1.22 9.07
CA LEU A 166 6.55 1.84 7.76
C LEU A 166 7.89 2.31 7.20
N SER A 167 8.80 2.76 8.06
CA SER A 167 10.17 3.07 7.64
C SER A 167 10.86 1.84 7.07
N LYS A 168 10.64 0.68 7.66
CA LYS A 168 11.21 -0.58 7.17
C LYS A 168 10.57 -0.99 5.83
N VAL A 169 9.25 -0.82 5.70
CA VAL A 169 8.55 -1.07 4.43
C VAL A 169 9.14 -0.22 3.31
N ILE A 170 9.28 1.06 3.54
CA ILE A 170 9.80 2.01 2.55
C ILE A 170 11.27 1.73 2.24
N GLU A 171 12.08 1.44 3.25
CA GLU A 171 13.48 1.06 3.08
C GLU A 171 13.63 -0.17 2.19
N ASP A 172 12.83 -1.21 2.43
CA ASP A 172 12.88 -2.43 1.63
C ASP A 172 12.45 -2.20 0.16
N ILE A 173 11.44 -1.36 -0.06
CA ILE A 173 11.04 -0.97 -1.41
C ILE A 173 12.16 -0.20 -2.11
N ASN A 174 12.73 0.78 -1.45
CA ASN A 174 13.83 1.60 -1.99
C ASN A 174 15.03 0.74 -2.37
N GLU A 175 15.38 -0.20 -1.51
CA GLU A 175 16.51 -1.10 -1.73
C GLU A 175 16.28 -2.03 -2.92
N GLN A 176 15.10 -2.65 -3.00
CA GLN A 176 14.80 -3.58 -4.08
C GLN A 176 14.64 -2.90 -5.44
N LEU A 177 14.04 -1.73 -5.48
CA LEU A 177 13.76 -1.02 -6.73
C LEU A 177 14.84 0.01 -7.08
N LYS A 178 15.80 0.23 -6.20
CA LYS A 178 16.88 1.23 -6.36
C LYS A 178 16.32 2.63 -6.63
N ILE A 179 15.35 3.02 -5.83
CA ILE A 179 14.68 4.32 -5.90
C ILE A 179 14.79 5.00 -4.52
N LYS A 180 14.24 6.21 -4.45
CA LYS A 180 14.26 7.00 -3.21
C LYS A 180 12.88 7.56 -2.91
N ILE A 181 12.06 6.76 -2.26
CA ILE A 181 10.79 7.21 -1.69
C ILE A 181 11.09 7.95 -0.38
N THR A 182 10.56 9.15 -0.24
CA THR A 182 10.77 10.01 0.93
C THR A 182 9.43 10.43 1.52
N ILE A 183 8.80 9.52 2.24
CA ILE A 183 7.57 9.83 3.01
C ILE A 183 7.91 10.04 4.47
#